data_954b252ff5a9f822192b7af35c3ca4e9
#
_entry.id   954b252ff5a9f822192b7af35c3ca4e9
#
_cell.length_a   1.000
_cell.length_b   1.000
_cell.length_c   1.000
_cell.angle_alpha   90.00
_cell.angle_beta   90.00
_cell.angle_gamma   90.00
#
_symmetry.space_group_name_H-M   'P 1'
#
loop_
_entity.id
_entity.type
_entity.pdbx_description
1 polymer ?
#
loop_
_entity_poly.entity_id
_entity_poly.type
_entity_poly.pdbx_seq_one_letter_code
_entity_poly.pdbx_strand_id
1 'polypeptide(L)'
;YSLSGSFRVYGDERYDYVAVSLPEKLPYRSQMQINPSRIVVDIFGATSNTNWVTQLRSAREVRNTWYEQLEDDVLRVYIELAHPQHWGYRISYDTAGTRLLVRVKRQPTSMDIRKMNIAIDAGHGGLNSGASGVNSGILEKDYTLRISKELEKHLKKGGTRSVFMTRNTDTTLDMPDRILMLREADPDLLVSIHLNSSSRDTVQGTSTFYRYIGFRSLSEKILTRMLELKLSEFGNVGHFNFALSGPTEYPNCLVEVAFLSNPGDEKRILDPKFQKNVAKKIAEGIRDWLKENR
;
A
#
# COMPACT_ATOMS: atom_id res chain seq x y z
N TYR A 1 -23.43 -14.51 -22.67
CA TYR A 1 -23.01 -13.42 -21.78
C TYR A 1 -23.99 -13.32 -20.62
N SER A 2 -23.43 -13.00 -19.42
CA SER A 2 -24.25 -12.82 -18.23
C SER A 2 -24.77 -11.39 -18.15
N LEU A 3 -26.09 -11.24 -18.01
CA LEU A 3 -26.71 -9.92 -17.89
C LEU A 3 -26.49 -9.38 -16.47
N SER A 4 -25.94 -8.16 -16.36
CA SER A 4 -25.85 -7.47 -15.06
C SER A 4 -27.24 -7.05 -14.58
N GLY A 5 -27.43 -7.10 -13.27
CA GLY A 5 -28.61 -6.53 -12.62
C GLY A 5 -28.37 -5.11 -12.13
N SER A 6 -28.86 -4.80 -10.94
CA SER A 6 -28.76 -3.47 -10.34
C SER A 6 -27.33 -3.10 -9.94
N PHE A 7 -27.05 -1.80 -10.03
CA PHE A 7 -25.88 -1.15 -9.45
C PHE A 7 -26.33 -0.33 -8.23
N ARG A 8 -25.65 -0.51 -7.12
CA ARG A 8 -25.97 0.20 -5.89
C ARG A 8 -24.72 0.74 -5.22
N VAL A 9 -24.73 2.00 -4.83
CA VAL A 9 -23.66 2.70 -4.14
C VAL A 9 -24.16 3.14 -2.78
N TYR A 10 -23.50 2.70 -1.71
CA TYR A 10 -23.89 3.01 -0.32
C TYR A 10 -22.65 3.03 0.58
N GLY A 11 -22.81 3.47 1.80
CA GLY A 11 -21.71 3.48 2.79
C GLY A 11 -22.17 3.04 4.17
N ASP A 12 -21.21 2.55 4.93
CA ASP A 12 -21.31 2.32 6.38
C ASP A 12 -20.53 3.39 7.16
N GLU A 13 -20.09 3.09 8.36
CA GLU A 13 -19.32 4.03 9.20
C GLU A 13 -17.89 4.26 8.69
N ARG A 14 -17.30 3.29 7.97
CA ARG A 14 -15.88 3.29 7.59
C ARG A 14 -15.64 3.23 6.09
N TYR A 15 -16.54 2.61 5.35
CA TYR A 15 -16.33 2.27 3.94
C TYR A 15 -17.53 2.69 3.09
N ASP A 16 -17.25 2.98 1.83
CA ASP A 16 -18.26 2.99 0.78
C ASP A 16 -18.23 1.68 0.01
N TYR A 17 -19.36 1.33 -0.59
CA TYR A 17 -19.52 0.10 -1.35
C TYR A 17 -20.15 0.41 -2.71
N VAL A 18 -19.60 -0.20 -3.74
CA VAL A 18 -20.24 -0.30 -5.04
C VAL A 18 -20.58 -1.76 -5.27
N ALA A 19 -21.87 -2.06 -5.34
CA ALA A 19 -22.37 -3.41 -5.52
C ALA A 19 -22.93 -3.56 -6.93
N VAL A 20 -22.42 -4.52 -7.67
CA VAL A 20 -22.90 -4.88 -9.01
C VAL A 20 -23.53 -6.27 -8.94
N SER A 21 -24.84 -6.36 -9.23
CA SER A 21 -25.53 -7.64 -9.26
C SER A 21 -25.16 -8.40 -10.53
N LEU A 22 -24.76 -9.66 -10.38
CA LEU A 22 -24.38 -10.57 -11.47
C LEU A 22 -25.01 -11.93 -11.21
N PRO A 23 -25.42 -12.67 -12.24
CA PRO A 23 -26.03 -13.98 -12.04
C PRO A 23 -25.06 -15.06 -11.58
N GLU A 24 -23.76 -14.82 -11.74
CA GLU A 24 -22.66 -15.74 -11.39
C GLU A 24 -21.37 -14.98 -11.10
N LYS A 25 -20.36 -15.66 -10.57
CA LYS A 25 -19.02 -15.10 -10.39
C LYS A 25 -18.31 -14.99 -11.74
N LEU A 26 -18.02 -13.79 -12.16
CA LEU A 26 -17.28 -13.50 -13.37
C LEU A 26 -15.86 -13.00 -13.04
N PRO A 27 -14.89 -13.26 -13.92
CA PRO A 27 -13.55 -12.69 -13.80
C PRO A 27 -13.60 -11.17 -13.90
N TYR A 28 -12.72 -10.51 -13.16
CA TYR A 28 -12.59 -9.07 -13.21
C TYR A 28 -11.12 -8.62 -13.13
N ARG A 29 -10.87 -7.42 -13.59
CA ARG A 29 -9.60 -6.70 -13.44
C ARG A 29 -9.90 -5.31 -12.92
N SER A 30 -9.02 -4.77 -12.07
CA SER A 30 -9.16 -3.41 -11.58
C SER A 30 -7.87 -2.61 -11.72
N GLN A 31 -8.01 -1.30 -11.76
CA GLN A 31 -6.90 -0.36 -11.77
C GLN A 31 -7.26 0.94 -11.06
N MET A 32 -6.26 1.61 -10.51
CA MET A 32 -6.37 2.96 -9.99
C MET A 32 -6.01 3.96 -11.09
N GLN A 33 -6.74 5.07 -11.11
CA GLN A 33 -6.41 6.27 -11.91
C GLN A 33 -6.27 7.47 -10.98
N ILE A 34 -5.44 8.42 -11.38
CA ILE A 34 -5.29 9.72 -10.72
C ILE A 34 -5.59 10.83 -11.74
N ASN A 35 -6.05 11.99 -11.26
CA ASN A 35 -6.35 13.16 -12.09
C ASN A 35 -7.29 12.89 -13.27
N PRO A 36 -8.53 12.47 -13.05
CA PRO A 36 -9.26 12.38 -11.78
C PRO A 36 -9.00 11.06 -11.03
N SER A 37 -9.24 11.09 -9.72
CA SER A 37 -9.09 9.93 -8.85
C SER A 37 -10.25 8.96 -9.06
N ARG A 38 -9.95 7.76 -9.60
CA ARG A 38 -10.94 6.73 -9.96
C ARG A 38 -10.44 5.33 -9.67
N ILE A 39 -11.37 4.45 -9.37
CA ILE A 39 -11.18 3.00 -9.46
C ILE A 39 -11.94 2.55 -10.70
N VAL A 40 -11.29 1.79 -11.56
CA VAL A 40 -11.89 1.23 -12.79
C VAL A 40 -11.90 -0.28 -12.67
N VAL A 41 -13.06 -0.89 -12.91
CA VAL A 41 -13.25 -2.35 -12.83
C VAL A 41 -13.80 -2.85 -14.14
N ASP A 42 -13.05 -3.73 -14.80
CA ASP A 42 -13.51 -4.47 -15.97
C ASP A 42 -14.05 -5.83 -15.53
N ILE A 43 -15.29 -6.13 -15.88
CA ILE A 43 -15.96 -7.40 -15.59
C ILE A 43 -16.10 -8.13 -16.92
N PHE A 44 -15.47 -9.31 -17.03
CA PHE A 44 -15.44 -10.10 -18.24
C PHE A 44 -16.56 -11.14 -18.26
N GLY A 45 -17.25 -11.28 -19.39
CA GLY A 45 -18.41 -12.11 -19.54
C GLY A 45 -19.73 -11.42 -19.15
N ALA A 46 -19.70 -10.12 -18.86
CA ALA A 46 -20.88 -9.36 -18.47
C ALA A 46 -21.36 -8.41 -19.58
N THR A 47 -22.67 -8.38 -19.76
CA THR A 47 -23.38 -7.38 -20.58
C THR A 47 -24.32 -6.59 -19.70
N SER A 48 -24.33 -5.26 -19.84
CA SER A 48 -25.23 -4.41 -19.07
C SER A 48 -26.68 -4.61 -19.47
N ASN A 49 -27.53 -4.82 -18.48
CA ASN A 49 -28.99 -4.87 -18.62
C ASN A 49 -29.69 -3.79 -17.79
N THR A 50 -28.95 -2.78 -17.39
CA THR A 50 -29.50 -1.67 -16.62
C THR A 50 -29.00 -0.34 -17.17
N ASN A 51 -29.80 0.69 -17.05
CA ASN A 51 -29.40 2.07 -17.30
C ASN A 51 -29.45 2.91 -16.00
N TRP A 52 -29.47 2.23 -14.86
CA TRP A 52 -29.69 2.87 -13.56
C TRP A 52 -28.63 2.48 -12.55
N VAL A 53 -28.06 3.48 -11.88
CA VAL A 53 -27.18 3.34 -10.71
C VAL A 53 -27.86 4.02 -9.53
N THR A 54 -28.14 3.26 -8.46
CA THR A 54 -28.72 3.81 -7.24
C THR A 54 -27.60 4.31 -6.33
N GLN A 55 -27.46 5.62 -6.21
CA GLN A 55 -26.51 6.28 -5.32
C GLN A 55 -27.21 6.71 -4.02
N LEU A 56 -26.83 6.12 -2.90
CA LEU A 56 -27.36 6.47 -1.59
C LEU A 56 -26.49 7.58 -0.93
N ARG A 57 -27.13 8.41 -0.11
CA ARG A 57 -26.47 9.50 0.62
C ARG A 57 -25.47 9.01 1.68
N SER A 58 -25.52 7.75 2.05
CA SER A 58 -24.54 7.14 2.97
C SER A 58 -23.14 6.99 2.36
N ALA A 59 -23.03 6.98 1.02
CA ALA A 59 -21.74 7.02 0.35
C ALA A 59 -21.13 8.43 0.45
N ARG A 60 -19.87 8.52 0.86
CA ARG A 60 -19.16 9.79 1.09
C ARG A 60 -17.87 9.90 0.28
N GLU A 61 -17.16 8.79 0.08
CA GLU A 61 -15.92 8.74 -0.71
C GLU A 61 -16.20 8.48 -2.18
N VAL A 62 -17.20 7.68 -2.50
CA VAL A 62 -17.64 7.46 -3.88
C VAL A 62 -18.52 8.64 -4.29
N ARG A 63 -17.96 9.51 -5.13
CA ARG A 63 -18.63 10.70 -5.63
C ARG A 63 -19.62 10.39 -6.75
N ASN A 64 -19.20 9.53 -7.68
CA ASN A 64 -19.99 9.14 -8.83
C ASN A 64 -19.61 7.74 -9.31
N THR A 65 -20.57 7.02 -9.86
CA THR A 65 -20.36 5.71 -10.47
C THR A 65 -21.14 5.64 -11.77
N TRP A 66 -20.48 5.17 -12.81
CA TRP A 66 -21.10 4.90 -14.11
C TRP A 66 -20.43 3.69 -14.76
N TYR A 67 -20.96 3.23 -15.85
CA TYR A 67 -20.44 2.08 -16.57
C TYR A 67 -20.47 2.33 -18.08
N GLU A 68 -19.64 1.56 -18.78
CA GLU A 68 -19.57 1.51 -20.24
C GLU A 68 -19.49 0.04 -20.69
N GLN A 69 -20.24 -0.31 -21.72
CA GLN A 69 -20.03 -1.56 -22.41
C GLN A 69 -18.92 -1.37 -23.43
N LEU A 70 -17.71 -1.89 -23.15
CA LEU A 70 -16.56 -1.74 -24.04
C LEU A 70 -16.63 -2.69 -25.24
N GLU A 71 -17.03 -3.93 -24.96
CA GLU A 71 -17.24 -5.01 -25.92
C GLU A 71 -18.49 -5.79 -25.49
N ASP A 72 -19.02 -6.65 -26.32
CA ASP A 72 -20.25 -7.39 -26.02
C ASP A 72 -20.23 -8.13 -24.68
N ASP A 73 -19.03 -8.50 -24.21
CA ASP A 73 -18.81 -9.24 -22.96
C ASP A 73 -17.86 -8.56 -21.98
N VAL A 74 -17.55 -7.27 -22.19
CA VAL A 74 -16.68 -6.51 -21.27
C VAL A 74 -17.41 -5.28 -20.75
N LEU A 75 -17.85 -5.36 -19.49
CA LEU A 75 -18.51 -4.28 -18.78
C LEU A 75 -17.50 -3.54 -17.91
N ARG A 76 -17.26 -2.27 -18.21
CA ARG A 76 -16.38 -1.40 -17.41
C ARG A 76 -17.19 -0.55 -16.45
N VAL A 77 -16.83 -0.59 -15.18
CA VAL A 77 -17.39 0.24 -14.12
C VAL A 77 -16.37 1.28 -13.67
N TYR A 78 -16.77 2.55 -13.68
CA TYR A 78 -15.99 3.67 -13.17
C TYR A 78 -16.50 4.10 -11.81
N ILE A 79 -15.60 4.24 -10.86
CA ILE A 79 -15.88 4.69 -9.50
C ILE A 79 -15.03 5.93 -9.24
N GLU A 80 -15.62 7.11 -9.34
CA GLU A 80 -14.94 8.37 -9.09
C GLU A 80 -14.93 8.68 -7.59
N LEU A 81 -13.77 9.04 -7.07
CA LEU A 81 -13.56 9.32 -5.66
C LEU A 81 -13.71 10.82 -5.35
N ALA A 82 -14.18 11.13 -4.14
CA ALA A 82 -14.32 12.50 -3.67
C ALA A 82 -12.97 13.18 -3.40
N HIS A 83 -11.95 12.40 -3.02
CA HIS A 83 -10.62 12.90 -2.69
C HIS A 83 -9.57 12.48 -3.73
N PRO A 84 -8.54 13.31 -3.97
CA PRO A 84 -7.47 12.98 -4.90
C PRO A 84 -6.65 11.76 -4.48
N GLN A 85 -6.43 11.57 -3.17
CA GLN A 85 -5.67 10.47 -2.63
C GLN A 85 -6.52 9.20 -2.55
N HIS A 86 -6.01 8.10 -3.10
CA HIS A 86 -6.54 6.77 -2.86
C HIS A 86 -6.16 6.27 -1.47
N TRP A 87 -7.15 5.79 -0.72
CA TRP A 87 -6.93 5.19 0.62
C TRP A 87 -7.05 3.67 0.60
N GLY A 88 -7.47 3.13 -0.53
CA GLY A 88 -7.52 1.69 -0.76
C GLY A 88 -8.92 1.18 -1.09
N TYR A 89 -8.96 -0.01 -1.67
CA TYR A 89 -10.20 -0.72 -1.97
C TYR A 89 -9.98 -2.22 -1.98
N ARG A 90 -11.06 -2.96 -1.84
CA ARG A 90 -11.08 -4.42 -1.95
C ARG A 90 -12.26 -4.84 -2.81
N ILE A 91 -12.00 -5.76 -3.73
CA ILE A 91 -13.04 -6.38 -4.57
C ILE A 91 -13.25 -7.81 -4.09
N SER A 92 -14.50 -8.18 -3.89
CA SER A 92 -14.89 -9.52 -3.50
C SER A 92 -16.31 -9.82 -3.99
N TYR A 93 -16.65 -11.10 -4.05
CA TYR A 93 -18.04 -11.52 -4.20
C TYR A 93 -18.69 -11.71 -2.84
N ASP A 94 -20.01 -11.50 -2.76
CA ASP A 94 -20.78 -11.90 -1.61
C ASP A 94 -20.80 -13.45 -1.46
N THR A 95 -21.33 -13.95 -0.36
CA THR A 95 -21.37 -15.39 -0.08
C THR A 95 -22.20 -16.18 -1.10
N ALA A 96 -23.23 -15.56 -1.67
CA ALA A 96 -24.05 -16.17 -2.72
C ALA A 96 -23.38 -16.17 -4.10
N GLY A 97 -22.34 -15.36 -4.28
CA GLY A 97 -21.64 -15.21 -5.56
C GLY A 97 -22.42 -14.42 -6.63
N THR A 98 -23.44 -13.67 -6.20
CA THR A 98 -24.35 -12.91 -7.06
C THR A 98 -24.15 -11.38 -7.01
N ARG A 99 -23.19 -10.93 -6.23
CA ARG A 99 -22.82 -9.51 -6.15
C ARG A 99 -21.31 -9.36 -6.14
N LEU A 100 -20.80 -8.60 -7.09
CA LEU A 100 -19.45 -8.09 -7.04
C LEU A 100 -19.46 -6.82 -6.18
N LEU A 101 -18.69 -6.83 -5.09
CA LEU A 101 -18.60 -5.73 -4.12
C LEU A 101 -17.23 -5.06 -4.24
N VAL A 102 -17.23 -3.76 -4.52
CA VAL A 102 -16.05 -2.92 -4.40
C VAL A 102 -16.18 -2.13 -3.11
N ARG A 103 -15.42 -2.51 -2.10
CA ARG A 103 -15.35 -1.81 -0.82
C ARG A 103 -14.27 -0.75 -0.90
N VAL A 104 -14.65 0.52 -0.77
CA VAL A 104 -13.76 1.68 -0.89
C VAL A 104 -13.48 2.26 0.48
N LYS A 105 -12.20 2.35 0.86
CA LYS A 105 -11.78 2.96 2.12
C LYS A 105 -11.90 4.48 2.00
N ARG A 106 -12.58 5.08 2.97
CA ARG A 106 -12.73 6.53 3.03
C ARG A 106 -11.43 7.19 3.47
N GLN A 107 -11.24 8.41 2.98
CA GLN A 107 -10.22 9.29 3.54
C GLN A 107 -10.44 9.45 5.05
N PRO A 108 -9.42 9.31 5.88
CA PRO A 108 -9.52 9.60 7.31
C PRO A 108 -10.02 11.01 7.57
N THR A 109 -10.85 11.18 8.60
CA THR A 109 -11.40 12.49 8.97
C THR A 109 -10.34 13.45 9.51
N SER A 110 -9.19 12.95 9.89
CA SER A 110 -8.05 13.72 10.39
C SER A 110 -6.75 13.21 9.79
N MET A 111 -5.93 14.12 9.28
CA MET A 111 -4.58 13.85 8.79
C MET A 111 -3.50 14.00 9.87
N ASP A 112 -3.89 13.97 11.13
CA ASP A 112 -2.95 13.94 12.25
C ASP A 112 -2.43 12.50 12.44
N ILE A 113 -1.11 12.33 12.40
CA ILE A 113 -0.46 11.02 12.58
C ILE A 113 -0.87 10.34 13.90
N ARG A 114 -1.26 11.13 14.91
CA ARG A 114 -1.78 10.63 16.20
C ARG A 114 -3.13 9.92 16.07
N LYS A 115 -3.83 10.08 14.95
CA LYS A 115 -5.10 9.42 14.64
C LYS A 115 -4.96 8.23 13.71
N MET A 116 -3.73 7.96 13.23
CA MET A 116 -3.45 6.91 12.26
C MET A 116 -3.14 5.56 12.91
N ASN A 117 -3.51 4.50 12.21
CA ASN A 117 -3.06 3.13 12.43
C ASN A 117 -2.00 2.81 11.38
N ILE A 118 -0.75 2.69 11.78
CA ILE A 118 0.38 2.51 10.88
C ILE A 118 0.92 1.10 11.02
N ALA A 119 1.08 0.39 9.90
CA ALA A 119 1.74 -0.89 9.87
C ALA A 119 3.20 -0.74 9.40
N ILE A 120 4.07 -1.51 10.01
CA ILE A 120 5.48 -1.63 9.66
C ILE A 120 5.77 -3.11 9.38
N ASP A 121 6.36 -3.38 8.23
CA ASP A 121 6.87 -4.70 7.90
C ASP A 121 8.40 -4.69 7.92
N ALA A 122 8.99 -5.49 8.80
CA ALA A 122 10.41 -5.76 8.78
C ALA A 122 10.69 -6.91 7.82
N GLY A 123 11.30 -6.61 6.68
CA GLY A 123 11.57 -7.59 5.62
C GLY A 123 12.36 -8.79 6.11
N HIS A 124 12.07 -9.96 5.53
CA HIS A 124 12.70 -11.24 5.86
C HIS A 124 12.43 -11.71 7.30
N GLY A 125 13.25 -12.59 7.84
CA GLY A 125 13.14 -13.11 9.22
C GLY A 125 13.32 -14.61 9.31
N GLY A 126 13.83 -15.08 10.44
CA GLY A 126 14.04 -16.51 10.73
C GLY A 126 14.94 -17.18 9.68
N LEU A 127 14.38 -18.15 8.97
CA LEU A 127 15.10 -18.91 7.93
C LEU A 127 15.36 -18.10 6.65
N ASN A 128 14.61 -17.02 6.43
CA ASN A 128 14.85 -16.10 5.31
C ASN A 128 15.74 -14.95 5.76
N SER A 129 17.02 -15.05 5.47
CA SER A 129 18.04 -14.07 5.87
C SER A 129 17.99 -12.75 5.09
N GLY A 130 17.42 -12.77 3.88
CA GLY A 130 17.59 -11.68 2.91
C GLY A 130 19.02 -11.61 2.39
N ALA A 131 19.46 -10.42 1.99
CA ALA A 131 20.81 -10.14 1.53
C ALA A 131 21.83 -10.16 2.68
N SER A 132 23.11 -10.21 2.32
CA SER A 132 24.24 -10.16 3.26
C SER A 132 25.14 -8.97 2.98
N GLY A 133 25.71 -8.42 4.04
CA GLY A 133 26.71 -7.35 3.95
C GLY A 133 27.99 -7.83 3.27
N VAL A 134 28.48 -7.02 2.33
CA VAL A 134 29.61 -7.38 1.47
C VAL A 134 30.92 -7.57 2.23
N ASN A 135 31.14 -6.81 3.30
CA ASN A 135 32.37 -6.90 4.12
C ASN A 135 32.12 -7.54 5.48
N SER A 136 31.00 -7.25 6.12
CA SER A 136 30.71 -7.69 7.49
C SER A 136 29.95 -9.01 7.57
N GLY A 137 29.29 -9.42 6.48
CA GLY A 137 28.43 -10.59 6.48
C GLY A 137 27.14 -10.44 7.30
N ILE A 138 26.78 -9.22 7.73
CA ILE A 138 25.51 -8.98 8.42
C ILE A 138 24.33 -9.42 7.54
N LEU A 139 23.24 -9.82 8.19
CA LEU A 139 22.06 -10.29 7.49
C LEU A 139 21.00 -9.18 7.42
N GLU A 140 20.38 -9.03 6.26
CA GLU A 140 19.32 -8.06 6.02
C GLU A 140 18.21 -8.15 7.08
N LYS A 141 17.74 -9.36 7.38
CA LYS A 141 16.69 -9.60 8.37
C LYS A 141 16.92 -8.95 9.74
N ASP A 142 18.18 -8.90 10.19
CA ASP A 142 18.52 -8.35 11.51
C ASP A 142 18.44 -6.83 11.51
N TYR A 143 18.87 -6.21 10.43
CA TYR A 143 18.90 -4.75 10.29
C TYR A 143 17.56 -4.16 9.88
N THR A 144 16.77 -4.85 9.06
CA THR A 144 15.38 -4.46 8.81
C THR A 144 14.56 -4.46 10.10
N LEU A 145 14.79 -5.45 10.99
CA LEU A 145 14.14 -5.50 12.29
C LEU A 145 14.59 -4.35 13.20
N ARG A 146 15.89 -4.03 13.26
CA ARG A 146 16.41 -2.91 14.07
C ARG A 146 15.82 -1.58 13.62
N ILE A 147 15.85 -1.28 12.32
CA ILE A 147 15.30 -0.04 11.76
C ILE A 147 13.79 0.03 11.99
N SER A 148 13.07 -1.07 11.79
CA SER A 148 11.62 -1.14 12.03
C SER A 148 11.26 -0.88 13.48
N LYS A 149 12.02 -1.38 14.43
CA LYS A 149 11.84 -1.09 15.88
C LYS A 149 12.13 0.36 16.21
N GLU A 150 13.13 0.96 15.60
CA GLU A 150 13.38 2.40 15.77
C GLU A 150 12.24 3.24 15.19
N LEU A 151 11.67 2.83 14.06
CA LEU A 151 10.49 3.50 13.48
C LEU A 151 9.27 3.34 14.40
N GLU A 152 8.99 2.14 14.88
CA GLU A 152 7.92 1.89 15.85
C GLU A 152 8.06 2.79 17.08
N LYS A 153 9.26 2.82 17.67
CA LYS A 153 9.56 3.66 18.83
C LYS A 153 9.35 5.15 18.55
N HIS A 154 9.80 5.60 17.38
CA HIS A 154 9.65 7.01 16.97
C HIS A 154 8.18 7.40 16.79
N LEU A 155 7.40 6.55 16.13
CA LEU A 155 5.97 6.77 15.91
C LEU A 155 5.19 6.75 17.23
N LYS A 156 5.44 5.78 18.11
CA LYS A 156 4.80 5.69 19.43
C LYS A 156 5.13 6.91 20.30
N LYS A 157 6.40 7.36 20.30
CA LYS A 157 6.80 8.58 20.99
C LYS A 157 6.11 9.82 20.43
N GLY A 158 5.83 9.86 19.14
CA GLY A 158 5.04 10.89 18.47
C GLY A 158 3.54 10.81 18.71
N GLY A 159 3.07 9.82 19.47
CA GLY A 159 1.67 9.65 19.86
C GLY A 159 0.78 8.97 18.81
N THR A 160 1.36 8.28 17.82
CA THR A 160 0.58 7.52 16.82
C THR A 160 -0.38 6.56 17.53
N ARG A 161 -1.65 6.54 17.08
CA ARG A 161 -2.74 5.77 17.71
C ARG A 161 -2.40 4.29 17.86
N SER A 162 -1.96 3.68 16.78
CA SER A 162 -1.58 2.27 16.74
C SER A 162 -0.42 2.08 15.78
N VAL A 163 0.55 1.28 16.20
CA VAL A 163 1.66 0.83 15.35
C VAL A 163 1.65 -0.69 15.38
N PHE A 164 1.36 -1.29 14.23
CA PHE A 164 1.36 -2.73 14.04
C PHE A 164 2.64 -3.17 13.36
N MET A 165 3.33 -4.16 13.94
CA MET A 165 4.52 -4.78 13.35
C MET A 165 4.17 -6.18 12.85
N THR A 166 4.53 -6.53 11.61
CA THR A 166 4.34 -7.89 11.09
C THR A 166 5.17 -8.91 11.89
N ARG A 167 6.35 -8.52 12.32
CA ARG A 167 7.18 -9.26 13.29
C ARG A 167 7.97 -8.30 14.18
N ASN A 168 8.21 -8.68 15.41
CA ASN A 168 9.01 -7.93 16.38
C ASN A 168 10.19 -8.74 16.93
N THR A 169 10.39 -9.94 16.42
CA THR A 169 11.50 -10.84 16.73
C THR A 169 12.07 -11.44 15.43
N ASP A 170 13.18 -12.17 15.54
CA ASP A 170 13.72 -12.94 14.42
C ASP A 170 12.91 -14.23 14.27
N THR A 171 11.87 -14.18 13.48
CA THR A 171 10.96 -15.30 13.22
C THR A 171 10.70 -15.48 11.74
N THR A 172 10.50 -16.72 11.33
CA THR A 172 10.08 -17.05 9.97
C THR A 172 8.60 -16.69 9.81
N LEU A 173 8.33 -15.86 8.82
CA LEU A 173 6.97 -15.43 8.50
C LEU A 173 6.86 -15.28 6.98
N ASP A 174 6.04 -16.12 6.37
CA ASP A 174 5.89 -16.08 4.91
C ASP A 174 5.00 -14.92 4.43
N MET A 175 4.95 -14.70 3.12
CA MET A 175 4.20 -13.59 2.55
C MET A 175 2.68 -13.74 2.71
N PRO A 176 2.06 -14.93 2.51
CA PRO A 176 0.64 -15.10 2.77
C PRO A 176 0.23 -14.75 4.20
N ASP A 177 1.01 -15.17 5.18
CA ASP A 177 0.73 -14.86 6.60
C ASP A 177 0.84 -13.37 6.88
N ARG A 178 1.87 -12.68 6.33
CA ARG A 178 2.00 -11.22 6.44
C ARG A 178 0.79 -10.50 5.85
N ILE A 179 0.34 -10.93 4.68
CA ILE A 179 -0.83 -10.34 4.01
C ILE A 179 -2.10 -10.51 4.86
N LEU A 180 -2.31 -11.70 5.42
CA LEU A 180 -3.48 -11.97 6.28
C LEU A 180 -3.44 -11.15 7.57
N MET A 181 -2.30 -11.07 8.23
CA MET A 181 -2.11 -10.23 9.43
C MET A 181 -2.40 -8.75 9.14
N LEU A 182 -1.89 -8.23 8.02
CA LEU A 182 -2.10 -6.85 7.61
C LEU A 182 -3.56 -6.58 7.23
N ARG A 183 -4.23 -7.54 6.60
CA ARG A 183 -5.66 -7.44 6.30
C ARG A 183 -6.51 -7.39 7.57
N GLU A 184 -6.18 -8.17 8.58
CA GLU A 184 -6.85 -8.15 9.88
C GLU A 184 -6.58 -6.84 10.64
N ALA A 185 -5.34 -6.35 10.59
CA ALA A 185 -4.96 -5.09 11.22
C ALA A 185 -5.62 -3.86 10.56
N ASP A 186 -5.99 -3.95 9.28
CA ASP A 186 -6.60 -2.89 8.46
C ASP A 186 -5.95 -1.51 8.69
N PRO A 187 -4.65 -1.35 8.40
CA PRO A 187 -3.94 -0.11 8.68
C PRO A 187 -4.36 1.02 7.73
N ASP A 188 -4.10 2.25 8.13
CA ASP A 188 -4.25 3.41 7.26
C ASP A 188 -3.13 3.51 6.23
N LEU A 189 -1.96 2.96 6.54
CA LEU A 189 -0.83 2.81 5.62
C LEU A 189 0.15 1.73 6.11
N LEU A 190 0.92 1.20 5.17
CA LEU A 190 2.01 0.25 5.42
C LEU A 190 3.33 0.78 4.89
N VAL A 191 4.39 0.64 5.68
CA VAL A 191 5.78 0.79 5.22
C VAL A 191 6.52 -0.53 5.45
N SER A 192 7.03 -1.11 4.36
CA SER A 192 7.91 -2.28 4.40
C SER A 192 9.36 -1.85 4.29
N ILE A 193 10.23 -2.32 5.18
CA ILE A 193 11.65 -1.92 5.28
C ILE A 193 12.53 -3.07 4.83
N HIS A 194 13.38 -2.77 3.85
CA HIS A 194 14.34 -3.67 3.24
C HIS A 194 15.71 -3.02 3.09
N LEU A 195 16.71 -3.85 2.81
CA LEU A 195 18.07 -3.45 2.44
C LEU A 195 18.40 -4.08 1.09
N ASN A 196 18.77 -3.26 0.14
CA ASN A 196 18.99 -3.66 -1.24
C ASN A 196 20.31 -4.44 -1.44
N SER A 197 20.41 -5.13 -2.54
CA SER A 197 21.62 -5.82 -2.96
C SER A 197 21.73 -5.86 -4.48
N SER A 198 22.97 -5.82 -4.97
CA SER A 198 23.30 -5.93 -6.38
C SER A 198 24.50 -6.83 -6.57
N SER A 199 24.62 -7.45 -7.75
CA SER A 199 25.83 -8.17 -8.15
C SER A 199 27.04 -7.24 -8.36
N ARG A 200 26.82 -5.94 -8.46
CA ARG A 200 27.85 -4.91 -8.58
C ARG A 200 27.96 -4.15 -7.27
N ASP A 201 29.13 -4.13 -6.69
CA ASP A 201 29.42 -3.40 -5.44
C ASP A 201 29.43 -1.87 -5.61
N THR A 202 29.47 -1.38 -6.84
CA THR A 202 29.38 0.05 -7.17
C THR A 202 27.97 0.63 -7.12
N VAL A 203 26.94 -0.25 -7.11
CA VAL A 203 25.54 0.20 -7.01
C VAL A 203 25.23 0.59 -5.58
N GLN A 204 24.69 1.79 -5.39
CA GLN A 204 24.45 2.37 -4.07
C GLN A 204 23.19 3.24 -4.05
N GLY A 205 22.74 3.60 -2.87
CA GLY A 205 21.72 4.61 -2.66
C GLY A 205 20.42 4.08 -2.11
N THR A 206 19.50 4.99 -1.91
CA THR A 206 18.17 4.73 -1.36
C THR A 206 17.10 4.78 -2.44
N SER A 207 16.07 3.98 -2.27
CA SER A 207 14.92 3.91 -3.19
C SER A 207 13.64 3.58 -2.45
N THR A 208 12.53 3.95 -3.07
CA THR A 208 11.19 3.59 -2.63
C THR A 208 10.42 2.98 -3.78
N PHE A 209 9.55 2.04 -3.47
CA PHE A 209 8.82 1.26 -4.45
C PHE A 209 7.33 1.31 -4.17
N TYR A 210 6.53 1.39 -5.23
CA TYR A 210 5.07 1.28 -5.19
C TYR A 210 4.58 0.43 -6.37
N ARG A 211 3.41 -0.14 -6.26
CA ARG A 211 2.78 -0.86 -7.36
C ARG A 211 1.70 -0.04 -8.05
N TYR A 212 0.81 0.55 -7.27
CA TYR A 212 -0.35 1.27 -7.78
C TYR A 212 -0.12 2.77 -7.78
N ILE A 213 -0.48 3.42 -8.87
CA ILE A 213 -0.28 4.88 -9.05
C ILE A 213 -0.93 5.71 -7.94
N GLY A 214 -2.04 5.26 -7.38
CA GLY A 214 -2.73 5.92 -6.28
C GLY A 214 -1.95 5.96 -4.96
N PHE A 215 -0.88 5.17 -4.83
CA PHE A 215 -0.02 5.11 -3.64
C PHE A 215 1.36 5.74 -3.84
N ARG A 216 1.65 6.22 -5.06
CA ARG A 216 2.94 6.79 -5.43
C ARG A 216 3.34 7.96 -4.52
N SER A 217 2.40 8.85 -4.18
CA SER A 217 2.69 10.05 -3.39
C SER A 217 3.29 9.74 -2.02
N LEU A 218 2.86 8.66 -1.35
CA LEU A 218 3.44 8.21 -0.08
C LEU A 218 4.92 7.85 -0.27
N SER A 219 5.24 7.05 -1.29
CA SER A 219 6.61 6.61 -1.55
C SER A 219 7.52 7.77 -1.95
N GLU A 220 7.03 8.76 -2.70
CA GLU A 220 7.77 9.96 -3.08
C GLU A 220 8.12 10.83 -1.85
N LYS A 221 7.18 11.04 -0.94
CA LYS A 221 7.43 11.82 0.28
C LYS A 221 8.46 11.15 1.20
N ILE A 222 8.40 9.83 1.32
CA ILE A 222 9.39 9.07 2.08
C ILE A 222 10.77 9.17 1.42
N LEU A 223 10.86 8.99 0.09
CA LEU A 223 12.13 9.13 -0.64
C LEU A 223 12.74 10.52 -0.45
N THR A 224 11.95 11.58 -0.58
CA THR A 224 12.41 12.96 -0.39
C THR A 224 13.09 13.14 0.96
N ARG A 225 12.52 12.59 2.02
CA ARG A 225 13.10 12.65 3.37
C ARG A 225 14.33 11.75 3.52
N MET A 226 14.32 10.57 2.90
CA MET A 226 15.48 9.66 2.92
C MET A 226 16.72 10.29 2.27
N LEU A 227 16.54 11.08 1.20
CA LEU A 227 17.64 11.78 0.52
C LEU A 227 18.32 12.84 1.39
N GLU A 228 17.66 13.36 2.42
CA GLU A 228 18.28 14.26 3.41
C GLU A 228 19.40 13.58 4.21
N LEU A 229 19.44 12.24 4.22
CA LEU A 229 20.53 11.47 4.82
C LEU A 229 21.80 11.45 3.97
N LYS A 230 21.84 12.17 2.87
CA LYS A 230 22.97 12.22 1.92
C LYS A 230 23.32 10.85 1.32
N LEU A 231 22.31 10.01 1.12
CA LEU A 231 22.39 8.82 0.30
C LEU A 231 22.24 9.21 -1.18
N SER A 232 22.88 8.49 -2.06
CA SER A 232 22.61 8.61 -3.49
C SER A 232 21.16 8.24 -3.77
N GLU A 233 20.52 8.91 -4.72
CA GLU A 233 19.19 8.55 -5.18
C GLU A 233 19.27 7.38 -6.15
N PHE A 234 18.68 6.23 -5.79
CA PHE A 234 18.45 5.14 -6.73
C PHE A 234 17.12 5.35 -7.47
N GLY A 235 16.08 5.84 -6.79
CA GLY A 235 14.84 6.32 -7.40
C GLY A 235 13.56 5.95 -6.66
N ASN A 236 12.45 6.45 -7.21
CA ASN A 236 11.10 6.02 -6.88
C ASN A 236 10.59 5.12 -8.01
N VAL A 237 10.41 3.83 -7.73
CA VAL A 237 10.15 2.80 -8.74
C VAL A 237 8.69 2.35 -8.67
N GLY A 238 7.98 2.51 -9.80
CA GLY A 238 6.58 2.13 -9.93
C GLY A 238 6.37 0.76 -10.57
N HIS A 239 5.12 0.28 -10.49
CA HIS A 239 4.68 -0.99 -11.04
C HIS A 239 5.49 -2.21 -10.55
N PHE A 240 6.04 -2.09 -9.36
CA PHE A 240 6.89 -3.13 -8.79
C PHE A 240 6.05 -4.27 -8.22
N ASN A 241 6.32 -5.48 -8.70
CA ASN A 241 5.58 -6.68 -8.30
C ASN A 241 6.20 -7.33 -7.06
N PHE A 242 6.10 -6.68 -5.93
CA PHE A 242 6.47 -7.21 -4.63
C PHE A 242 5.21 -7.67 -3.88
N ALA A 243 5.29 -8.76 -3.11
CA ALA A 243 4.11 -9.36 -2.49
C ALA A 243 3.30 -8.38 -1.62
N LEU A 244 3.98 -7.58 -0.80
CA LEU A 244 3.32 -6.59 0.07
C LEU A 244 2.95 -5.29 -0.64
N SER A 245 3.33 -5.11 -1.90
CA SER A 245 2.79 -4.06 -2.77
C SER A 245 1.49 -4.48 -3.46
N GLY A 246 1.15 -5.78 -3.40
CA GLY A 246 -0.03 -6.38 -4.02
C GLY A 246 -1.38 -5.95 -3.44
N PRO A 247 -1.55 -5.81 -2.11
CA PRO A 247 -2.80 -5.36 -1.53
C PRO A 247 -3.17 -3.96 -1.99
N THR A 248 -4.43 -3.80 -2.44
CA THR A 248 -5.04 -2.52 -2.79
C THR A 248 -5.77 -1.88 -1.61
N GLU A 249 -5.87 -2.57 -0.48
CA GLU A 249 -6.74 -2.21 0.64
C GLU A 249 -6.24 -1.03 1.47
N TYR A 250 -4.96 -0.68 1.37
CA TYR A 250 -4.33 0.45 2.06
C TYR A 250 -3.11 0.97 1.29
N PRO A 251 -2.79 2.28 1.39
CA PRO A 251 -1.55 2.84 0.86
C PRO A 251 -0.34 2.09 1.41
N ASN A 252 0.59 1.74 0.55
CA ASN A 252 1.79 1.03 0.94
C ASN A 252 3.01 1.50 0.15
N CYS A 253 4.18 1.39 0.81
CA CYS A 253 5.48 1.75 0.27
C CYS A 253 6.51 0.74 0.78
N LEU A 254 7.37 0.28 -0.11
CA LEU A 254 8.58 -0.44 0.25
C LEU A 254 9.76 0.51 0.21
N VAL A 255 10.57 0.53 1.26
CA VAL A 255 11.79 1.33 1.37
C VAL A 255 13.00 0.40 1.31
N GLU A 256 13.80 0.53 0.28
CA GLU A 256 15.14 -0.03 0.19
C GLU A 256 16.11 1.04 0.71
N VAL A 257 16.51 0.92 1.97
CA VAL A 257 17.24 1.95 2.69
C VAL A 257 18.57 2.28 2.02
N ALA A 258 19.34 1.26 1.70
CA ALA A 258 20.65 1.35 1.05
C ALA A 258 21.10 -0.05 0.63
N PHE A 259 22.23 -0.17 -0.07
CA PHE A 259 22.74 -1.43 -0.59
C PHE A 259 23.73 -2.10 0.37
N LEU A 260 23.38 -3.30 0.85
CA LEU A 260 24.33 -4.15 1.62
C LEU A 260 25.53 -4.61 0.80
N SER A 261 25.37 -4.69 -0.53
CA SER A 261 26.43 -5.04 -1.47
C SER A 261 27.44 -3.92 -1.75
N ASN A 262 27.14 -2.68 -1.33
CA ASN A 262 28.04 -1.54 -1.48
C ASN A 262 28.76 -1.24 -0.17
N PRO A 263 30.13 -1.18 -0.16
CA PRO A 263 30.89 -0.97 1.08
C PRO A 263 30.56 0.33 1.82
N GLY A 264 30.28 1.40 1.11
CA GLY A 264 29.94 2.70 1.66
C GLY A 264 28.58 2.69 2.34
N ASP A 265 27.58 2.13 1.66
CA ASP A 265 26.21 1.99 2.18
C ASP A 265 26.17 1.02 3.37
N GLU A 266 26.87 -0.11 3.28
CA GLU A 266 26.99 -1.07 4.38
C GLU A 266 27.55 -0.43 5.65
N LYS A 267 28.64 0.35 5.52
CA LYS A 267 29.22 1.07 6.65
C LYS A 267 28.21 1.98 7.34
N ARG A 268 27.34 2.63 6.57
CA ARG A 268 26.25 3.48 7.11
C ARG A 268 25.19 2.66 7.82
N ILE A 269 24.76 1.55 7.22
CA ILE A 269 23.75 0.64 7.79
C ILE A 269 24.20 0.10 9.15
N LEU A 270 25.49 -0.17 9.32
CA LEU A 270 26.09 -0.64 10.59
C LEU A 270 26.02 0.40 11.73
N ASP A 271 25.90 1.70 11.41
CA ASP A 271 25.86 2.76 12.41
C ASP A 271 24.46 2.86 13.06
N PRO A 272 24.34 2.62 14.40
CA PRO A 272 23.05 2.75 15.09
C PRO A 272 22.44 4.15 14.99
N LYS A 273 23.26 5.20 14.89
CA LYS A 273 22.77 6.57 14.70
C LYS A 273 22.11 6.74 13.34
N PHE A 274 22.69 6.15 12.29
CA PHE A 274 22.10 6.15 10.96
C PHE A 274 20.76 5.41 10.96
N GLN A 275 20.66 4.24 11.61
CA GLN A 275 19.40 3.47 11.71
C GLN A 275 18.26 4.30 12.36
N LYS A 276 18.57 5.05 13.43
CA LYS A 276 17.62 5.98 14.07
C LYS A 276 17.22 7.12 13.16
N ASN A 277 18.18 7.67 12.42
CA ASN A 277 17.92 8.74 11.47
C ASN A 277 17.04 8.27 10.29
N VAL A 278 17.26 7.06 9.80
CA VAL A 278 16.38 6.43 8.79
C VAL A 278 14.94 6.37 9.29
N ALA A 279 14.74 5.83 10.48
CA ALA A 279 13.43 5.75 11.12
C ALA A 279 12.75 7.13 11.24
N LYS A 280 13.51 8.13 11.69
CA LYS A 280 13.04 9.51 11.78
C LYS A 280 12.60 10.06 10.43
N LYS A 281 13.41 9.85 9.39
CA LYS A 281 13.11 10.34 8.02
C LYS A 281 11.90 9.67 7.41
N ILE A 282 11.71 8.37 7.61
CA ILE A 282 10.49 7.68 7.19
C ILE A 282 9.26 8.29 7.87
N ALA A 283 9.31 8.51 9.19
CA ALA A 283 8.22 9.13 9.93
C ALA A 283 7.93 10.57 9.47
N GLU A 284 8.96 11.36 9.16
CA GLU A 284 8.83 12.70 8.59
C GLU A 284 8.15 12.64 7.20
N GLY A 285 8.53 11.70 6.35
CA GLY A 285 7.90 11.48 5.04
C GLY A 285 6.41 11.13 5.15
N ILE A 286 6.04 10.29 6.10
CA ILE A 286 4.63 9.97 6.40
C ILE A 286 3.88 11.24 6.84
N ARG A 287 4.45 12.05 7.71
CA ARG A 287 3.83 13.32 8.15
C ARG A 287 3.65 14.31 7.01
N ASP A 288 4.63 14.43 6.12
CA ASP A 288 4.54 15.29 4.95
C ASP A 288 3.42 14.84 4.01
N TRP A 289 3.32 13.54 3.79
CA TRP A 289 2.25 12.96 2.97
C TRP A 289 0.87 13.21 3.59
N LEU A 290 0.70 13.01 4.89
CA LEU A 290 -0.54 13.32 5.59
C LEU A 290 -0.90 14.80 5.49
N LYS A 291 0.11 15.69 5.63
CA LYS A 291 -0.10 17.14 5.53
C LYS A 291 -0.57 17.58 4.14
N GLU A 292 -0.06 16.97 3.09
CA GLU A 292 -0.45 17.25 1.71
C GLU A 292 -1.90 16.86 1.42
N ASN A 293 -2.44 15.89 2.15
CA ASN A 293 -3.79 15.34 1.97
C ASN A 293 -4.84 15.93 2.95
N ARG A 294 -4.51 17.06 3.59
CA ARG A 294 -5.44 17.80 4.47
C ARG A 294 -6.56 18.48 3.72
#